data_b0843568a27079eb8f602283de53ac06
#
_entry.id   b0843568a27079eb8f602283de53ac06
#
_cell.length_a   1.000
_cell.length_b   1.000
_cell.length_c   1.000
_cell.angle_alpha   90.00
_cell.angle_beta   90.00
_cell.angle_gamma   90.00
#
_symmetry.space_group_name_H-M   'P 1'
#
loop_
_entity.id
_entity.type
_entity.pdbx_description
1 polymer ?
#
loop_
_entity_poly.entity_id
_entity_poly.type
_entity_poly.pdbx_seq_one_letter_code
_entity_poly.pdbx_strand_id
1 'polypeptide(L)'
;MSTQTPDQESENEKPEDSQAAEQDTTQETSEEQGALLDTEDASEEGSKNEQALETALEQVQNAKDDLLRVQAEMQNLRRRTEQDIEKAHKYGQEKLSIELLAVMDNLERSQEAASDSEDEAVKSIRAGVDLTVKGFADCFKKFNIETVDPLGEPFDPQLHQAMSIQENTESEPNTVIVVMQKGYTLHGRVIRPAMVMVSK
;
A
#
# COMPACT_ATOMS: atom_id res chain seq x y z
N MET A 1 -14.30 -41.29 -28.50
CA MET A 1 -14.09 -41.95 -27.20
C MET A 1 -14.08 -40.80 -26.19
N SER A 2 -15.18 -40.30 -25.76
CA SER A 2 -16.18 -40.83 -24.77
C SER A 2 -15.51 -41.10 -23.43
N THR A 3 -15.81 -40.28 -22.48
CA THR A 3 -16.49 -40.50 -21.20
C THR A 3 -16.30 -39.24 -20.34
N GLN A 4 -17.25 -38.41 -20.13
CA GLN A 4 -18.36 -38.49 -19.14
C GLN A 4 -17.93 -38.04 -17.74
N THR A 5 -18.46 -36.88 -17.37
CA THR A 5 -18.76 -36.34 -16.02
C THR A 5 -19.59 -37.36 -15.20
N PRO A 6 -19.64 -37.24 -13.88
CA PRO A 6 -20.90 -36.72 -13.36
C PRO A 6 -20.79 -35.70 -12.21
N ASP A 7 -21.81 -34.85 -12.18
CA ASP A 7 -22.40 -34.09 -11.10
C ASP A 7 -22.54 -34.85 -9.79
N GLN A 8 -22.42 -34.15 -8.67
CA GLN A 8 -23.24 -34.37 -7.48
C GLN A 8 -23.54 -33.07 -6.76
N GLU A 9 -24.75 -32.66 -6.91
CA GLU A 9 -25.54 -31.84 -6.00
C GLU A 9 -25.70 -32.57 -4.65
N SER A 10 -25.73 -31.80 -3.58
CA SER A 10 -26.49 -32.07 -2.35
C SER A 10 -26.67 -30.73 -1.64
N GLU A 11 -27.81 -30.06 -1.76
CA GLU A 11 -28.98 -30.10 -0.86
C GLU A 11 -28.55 -29.83 0.59
N ASN A 12 -28.75 -28.64 1.08
CA ASN A 12 -29.88 -27.95 1.67
C ASN A 12 -30.63 -28.79 2.70
N GLU A 13 -30.41 -28.56 3.97
CA GLU A 13 -31.36 -28.85 5.03
C GLU A 13 -31.28 -27.84 6.17
N LYS A 14 -32.35 -27.09 6.26
CA LYS A 14 -32.84 -26.30 7.37
C LYS A 14 -33.79 -27.22 8.17
N PRO A 15 -33.82 -27.22 9.48
CA PRO A 15 -35.02 -27.63 10.17
C PRO A 15 -35.76 -26.46 10.79
N GLU A 16 -37.03 -26.51 10.49
CA GLU A 16 -38.14 -25.76 11.04
C GLU A 16 -38.42 -26.16 12.50
N ASP A 17 -38.77 -25.16 13.27
CA ASP A 17 -39.98 -24.97 14.03
C ASP A 17 -40.70 -26.22 14.61
N SER A 18 -40.82 -26.24 15.93
CA SER A 18 -41.88 -27.01 16.63
C SER A 18 -42.41 -26.20 17.79
N GLN A 19 -43.64 -25.77 17.56
CA GLN A 19 -44.56 -25.22 18.52
C GLN A 19 -45.14 -26.26 19.48
N ALA A 20 -45.48 -25.74 20.64
CA ALA A 20 -46.66 -26.01 21.44
C ALA A 20 -46.80 -27.31 22.25
N ALA A 21 -47.01 -27.14 23.52
CA ALA A 21 -48.26 -27.56 24.16
C ALA A 21 -48.35 -26.99 25.58
N GLU A 22 -49.38 -26.19 25.78
CA GLU A 22 -50.05 -25.90 27.05
C GLU A 22 -50.68 -27.15 27.64
N GLN A 23 -50.67 -27.21 28.97
CA GLN A 23 -51.75 -27.79 29.82
C GLN A 23 -51.38 -27.54 31.28
N ASP A 24 -51.89 -26.56 31.90
CA ASP A 24 -53.02 -26.42 32.81
C ASP A 24 -53.33 -27.66 33.66
N THR A 25 -53.13 -27.52 34.95
CA THR A 25 -54.00 -28.09 35.98
C THR A 25 -53.73 -27.41 37.34
N THR A 26 -54.70 -26.66 37.75
CA THR A 26 -55.10 -26.21 39.08
C THR A 26 -55.17 -27.36 40.10
N GLN A 27 -54.69 -27.12 41.30
CA GLN A 27 -55.54 -27.37 42.50
C GLN A 27 -54.86 -26.76 43.76
N GLU A 28 -55.77 -26.07 44.44
CA GLU A 28 -55.74 -25.48 45.77
C GLU A 28 -55.38 -26.46 46.88
N THR A 29 -54.83 -26.00 47.93
CA THR A 29 -55.39 -25.78 49.28
C THR A 29 -54.35 -25.85 50.36
N SER A 30 -54.37 -24.86 51.13
CA SER A 30 -54.42 -24.68 52.58
C SER A 30 -53.15 -24.99 53.42
N GLU A 31 -52.87 -24.11 54.11
CA GLU A 31 -52.95 -23.74 55.52
C GLU A 31 -51.69 -23.13 56.11
N GLU A 32 -51.90 -22.01 56.75
CA GLU A 32 -51.11 -21.28 57.68
C GLU A 32 -50.28 -22.14 58.64
N GLN A 33 -49.03 -21.74 58.85
CA GLN A 33 -48.55 -21.39 60.19
C GLN A 33 -47.12 -20.88 60.15
N GLY A 34 -46.98 -19.71 60.60
CA GLY A 34 -45.89 -18.90 61.14
C GLY A 34 -44.47 -19.46 61.24
N ALA A 35 -43.57 -18.68 60.69
CA ALA A 35 -42.30 -18.43 61.31
C ALA A 35 -41.80 -17.07 60.83
N LEU A 36 -41.92 -16.09 61.67
CA LEU A 36 -41.06 -14.92 61.75
C LEU A 36 -39.64 -15.39 62.05
N LEU A 37 -38.78 -15.42 61.06
CA LEU A 37 -37.32 -15.35 61.21
C LEU A 37 -36.69 -15.19 59.80
N ASP A 38 -35.75 -14.22 59.77
CA ASP A 38 -34.83 -13.94 58.69
C ASP A 38 -35.28 -13.00 57.56
N THR A 39 -35.58 -11.73 57.95
CA THR A 39 -35.61 -10.60 57.01
C THR A 39 -34.25 -9.90 56.84
N GLU A 40 -33.21 -10.38 57.53
CA GLU A 40 -31.85 -9.78 57.38
C GLU A 40 -31.01 -10.47 56.34
N ASP A 41 -31.22 -11.76 56.04
CA ASP A 41 -30.41 -12.50 55.03
C ASP A 41 -30.85 -12.20 53.59
N ALA A 42 -32.14 -11.94 53.38
CA ALA A 42 -32.68 -11.59 52.05
C ALA A 42 -32.24 -10.20 51.55
N SER A 43 -31.84 -9.30 52.47
CA SER A 43 -31.37 -7.96 52.11
C SER A 43 -29.87 -7.96 51.73
N GLU A 44 -29.07 -8.82 52.28
CA GLU A 44 -27.65 -9.00 51.94
C GLU A 44 -27.47 -9.74 50.63
N GLU A 45 -28.26 -10.76 50.31
CA GLU A 45 -28.26 -11.45 49.03
C GLU A 45 -28.73 -10.52 47.87
N GLY A 46 -29.74 -9.68 48.12
CA GLY A 46 -30.21 -8.68 47.14
C GLY A 46 -29.09 -7.69 46.79
N SER A 47 -28.37 -7.17 47.83
CA SER A 47 -27.27 -6.24 47.62
C SER A 47 -26.07 -6.86 46.92
N LYS A 48 -25.73 -8.12 47.18
CA LYS A 48 -24.67 -8.87 46.49
C LYS A 48 -25.00 -9.14 45.03
N ASN A 49 -26.28 -9.45 44.74
CA ASN A 49 -26.75 -9.67 43.37
C ASN A 49 -26.78 -8.36 42.55
N GLU A 50 -27.15 -7.22 43.16
CA GLU A 50 -27.10 -5.92 42.50
C GLU A 50 -25.66 -5.51 42.17
N GLN A 51 -24.72 -5.72 43.10
CA GLN A 51 -23.29 -5.45 42.86
C GLN A 51 -22.70 -6.37 41.77
N ALA A 52 -23.08 -7.66 41.76
CA ALA A 52 -22.66 -8.59 40.73
C ALA A 52 -23.21 -8.21 39.35
N LEU A 53 -24.46 -7.72 39.29
CA LEU A 53 -25.08 -7.26 38.07
C LEU A 53 -24.38 -5.98 37.55
N GLU A 54 -24.06 -5.02 38.43
CA GLU A 54 -23.36 -3.79 38.07
C GLU A 54 -21.96 -4.07 37.52
N THR A 55 -21.21 -4.94 38.21
CA THR A 55 -19.87 -5.37 37.73
C THR A 55 -19.93 -6.12 36.40
N ALA A 56 -20.97 -6.95 36.19
CA ALA A 56 -21.17 -7.64 34.92
C ALA A 56 -21.54 -6.65 33.78
N LEU A 57 -22.35 -5.64 34.07
CA LEU A 57 -22.68 -4.58 33.12
C LEU A 57 -21.46 -3.75 32.73
N GLU A 58 -20.61 -3.39 33.71
CA GLU A 58 -19.35 -2.70 33.43
C GLU A 58 -18.42 -3.55 32.57
N GLN A 59 -18.30 -4.86 32.86
CA GLN A 59 -17.48 -5.77 32.04
C GLN A 59 -18.01 -5.87 30.61
N VAL A 60 -19.33 -5.95 30.42
CA VAL A 60 -19.95 -5.97 29.10
C VAL A 60 -19.72 -4.66 28.36
N GLN A 61 -19.80 -3.52 29.07
CA GLN A 61 -19.51 -2.21 28.46
C GLN A 61 -18.05 -2.11 28.02
N ASN A 62 -17.13 -2.44 28.92
CA ASN A 62 -15.69 -2.45 28.62
C ASN A 62 -15.37 -3.40 27.44
N ALA A 63 -15.94 -4.59 27.42
CA ALA A 63 -15.76 -5.53 26.32
C ALA A 63 -16.33 -5.02 24.99
N LYS A 64 -17.44 -4.28 25.01
CA LYS A 64 -17.98 -3.62 23.80
C LYS A 64 -17.07 -2.51 23.31
N ASP A 65 -16.54 -1.69 24.21
CA ASP A 65 -15.64 -0.60 23.85
C ASP A 65 -14.33 -1.15 23.29
N ASP A 66 -13.79 -2.22 23.89
CA ASP A 66 -12.62 -2.94 23.37
C ASP A 66 -12.89 -3.55 21.98
N LEU A 67 -14.06 -4.16 21.76
CA LEU A 67 -14.46 -4.69 20.45
C LEU A 67 -14.51 -3.58 19.39
N LEU A 68 -15.12 -2.43 19.70
CA LEU A 68 -15.19 -1.29 18.78
C LEU A 68 -13.79 -0.76 18.46
N ARG A 69 -12.92 -0.68 19.46
CA ARG A 69 -11.53 -0.28 19.31
C ARG A 69 -10.77 -1.23 18.40
N VAL A 70 -10.85 -2.55 18.68
CA VAL A 70 -10.19 -3.57 17.85
C VAL A 70 -10.71 -3.57 16.42
N GLN A 71 -12.03 -3.37 16.22
CA GLN A 71 -12.60 -3.25 14.88
C GLN A 71 -12.04 -2.04 14.13
N ALA A 72 -11.93 -0.89 14.81
CA ALA A 72 -11.33 0.32 14.21
C ALA A 72 -9.86 0.11 13.87
N GLU A 73 -9.09 -0.53 14.75
CA GLU A 73 -7.69 -0.88 14.51
C GLU A 73 -7.54 -1.85 13.33
N MET A 74 -8.39 -2.89 13.25
CA MET A 74 -8.40 -3.84 12.11
C MET A 74 -8.70 -3.12 10.79
N GLN A 75 -9.69 -2.23 10.78
CA GLN A 75 -10.02 -1.47 9.58
C GLN A 75 -8.88 -0.54 9.14
N ASN A 76 -8.23 0.14 10.09
CA ASN A 76 -7.06 0.97 9.82
C ASN A 76 -5.87 0.14 9.31
N LEU A 77 -5.61 -1.01 9.94
CA LEU A 77 -4.56 -1.92 9.52
C LEU A 77 -4.80 -2.43 8.10
N ARG A 78 -6.03 -2.86 7.79
CA ARG A 78 -6.40 -3.32 6.45
C ARG A 78 -6.13 -2.26 5.39
N ARG A 79 -6.60 -1.02 5.62
CA ARG A 79 -6.35 0.09 4.70
C ARG A 79 -4.86 0.38 4.52
N ARG A 80 -4.08 0.34 5.61
CA ARG A 80 -2.62 0.53 5.55
C ARG A 80 -1.96 -0.60 4.75
N THR A 81 -2.34 -1.84 5.00
CA THR A 81 -1.80 -3.01 4.29
C THR A 81 -2.09 -2.92 2.78
N GLU A 82 -3.30 -2.54 2.38
CA GLU A 82 -3.66 -2.33 0.97
C GLU A 82 -2.76 -1.26 0.31
N GLN A 83 -2.53 -0.16 1.01
CA GLN A 83 -1.62 0.89 0.53
C GLN A 83 -0.16 0.43 0.45
N ASP A 84 0.30 -0.36 1.42
CA ASP A 84 1.68 -0.86 1.45
C ASP A 84 1.90 -1.91 0.34
N ILE A 85 0.91 -2.76 0.06
CA ILE A 85 0.94 -3.69 -1.08
C ILE A 85 1.00 -2.91 -2.40
N GLU A 86 0.16 -1.89 -2.57
CA GLU A 86 0.17 -1.06 -3.78
C GLU A 86 1.54 -0.38 -3.99
N LYS A 87 2.11 0.18 -2.91
CA LYS A 87 3.46 0.78 -2.95
C LYS A 87 4.53 -0.26 -3.28
N ALA A 88 4.44 -1.46 -2.71
CA ALA A 88 5.38 -2.54 -2.98
C ALA A 88 5.32 -2.97 -4.45
N HIS A 89 4.14 -3.03 -5.05
CA HIS A 89 3.98 -3.32 -6.49
C HIS A 89 4.54 -2.20 -7.37
N LYS A 90 4.28 -0.92 -7.05
CA LYS A 90 4.75 0.22 -7.84
C LYS A 90 6.26 0.45 -7.74
N TYR A 91 6.81 0.31 -6.53
CA TYR A 91 8.20 0.72 -6.24
C TYR A 91 9.14 -0.44 -5.88
N GLY A 92 8.66 -1.69 -5.92
CA GLY A 92 9.49 -2.85 -5.59
C GLY A 92 10.73 -3.02 -6.47
N GLN A 93 10.69 -2.47 -7.68
CA GLN A 93 11.79 -2.51 -8.65
C GLN A 93 12.74 -1.31 -8.57
N GLU A 94 12.49 -0.34 -7.68
CA GLU A 94 13.26 0.90 -7.57
C GLU A 94 14.76 0.64 -7.45
N LYS A 95 15.17 -0.27 -6.55
CA LYS A 95 16.59 -0.59 -6.33
C LYS A 95 17.27 -1.17 -7.58
N LEU A 96 16.61 -2.11 -8.25
CA LEU A 96 17.12 -2.69 -9.48
C LEU A 96 17.23 -1.63 -10.58
N SER A 97 16.21 -0.77 -10.68
CA SER A 97 16.21 0.31 -11.67
C SER A 97 17.39 1.25 -11.47
N ILE A 98 17.70 1.65 -10.24
CA ILE A 98 18.85 2.53 -9.93
C ILE A 98 20.17 1.90 -10.40
N GLU A 99 20.39 0.60 -10.16
CA GLU A 99 21.60 -0.08 -10.63
C GLU A 99 21.67 -0.17 -12.17
N LEU A 100 20.54 -0.35 -12.83
CA LEU A 100 20.45 -0.36 -14.28
C LEU A 100 20.72 1.03 -14.90
N LEU A 101 20.41 2.12 -14.19
CA LEU A 101 20.74 3.48 -14.65
C LEU A 101 22.26 3.68 -14.81
N ALA A 102 23.08 3.06 -13.96
CA ALA A 102 24.51 3.13 -14.10
C ALA A 102 25.00 2.46 -15.40
N VAL A 103 24.35 1.40 -15.81
CA VAL A 103 24.65 0.72 -17.10
C VAL A 103 24.25 1.64 -18.26
N MET A 104 23.09 2.28 -18.16
CA MET A 104 22.61 3.22 -19.18
C MET A 104 23.57 4.40 -19.35
N ASP A 105 24.03 5.00 -18.24
CA ASP A 105 25.01 6.09 -18.26
C ASP A 105 26.32 5.68 -18.95
N ASN A 106 26.79 4.45 -18.72
CA ASN A 106 28.00 3.94 -19.37
C ASN A 106 27.80 3.74 -20.87
N LEU A 107 26.61 3.31 -21.30
CA LEU A 107 26.28 3.18 -22.72
C LEU A 107 26.22 4.55 -23.40
N GLU A 108 25.57 5.54 -22.77
CA GLU A 108 25.52 6.92 -23.26
C GLU A 108 26.92 7.55 -23.35
N ARG A 109 27.74 7.37 -22.32
CA ARG A 109 29.15 7.82 -22.35
C ARG A 109 29.97 7.17 -23.44
N SER A 110 29.76 5.87 -23.72
CA SER A 110 30.44 5.18 -24.81
C SER A 110 30.02 5.71 -26.18
N GLN A 111 28.77 6.11 -26.32
CA GLN A 111 28.21 6.74 -27.51
C GLN A 111 28.83 8.13 -27.76
N GLU A 112 28.94 8.93 -26.67
CA GLU A 112 29.58 10.25 -26.74
C GLU A 112 31.08 10.12 -27.11
N ALA A 113 31.81 9.19 -26.48
CA ALA A 113 33.23 8.97 -26.77
C ALA A 113 33.48 8.51 -28.22
N ALA A 114 32.51 7.85 -28.84
CA ALA A 114 32.59 7.42 -30.23
C ALA A 114 32.08 8.48 -31.25
N SER A 115 31.62 9.67 -30.76
CA SER A 115 30.97 10.67 -31.62
C SER A 115 31.88 11.24 -32.68
N ASP A 116 33.12 11.46 -32.32
CA ASP A 116 34.11 12.18 -33.16
C ASP A 116 34.95 11.27 -34.04
N SER A 117 34.74 9.95 -33.95
CA SER A 117 35.53 9.01 -34.73
C SER A 117 35.02 8.87 -36.15
N GLU A 118 35.92 9.01 -37.11
CA GLU A 118 35.62 8.84 -38.55
C GLU A 118 35.84 7.37 -39.03
N ASP A 119 36.35 6.49 -38.14
CA ASP A 119 36.59 5.10 -38.48
C ASP A 119 35.25 4.37 -38.71
N GLU A 120 35.14 3.69 -39.85
CA GLU A 120 33.93 2.93 -40.28
C GLU A 120 33.58 1.79 -39.32
N ALA A 121 34.57 1.14 -38.71
CA ALA A 121 34.38 0.11 -37.71
C ALA A 121 33.75 0.70 -36.43
N VAL A 122 34.21 1.89 -35.99
CA VAL A 122 33.68 2.62 -34.81
C VAL A 122 32.26 3.08 -35.08
N LYS A 123 31.96 3.60 -36.27
CA LYS A 123 30.60 3.99 -36.67
C LYS A 123 29.62 2.81 -36.62
N SER A 124 30.06 1.64 -37.10
CA SER A 124 29.23 0.42 -37.05
C SER A 124 28.94 -0.02 -35.61
N ILE A 125 29.95 0.00 -34.73
CA ILE A 125 29.79 -0.30 -33.30
C ILE A 125 28.85 0.72 -32.63
N ARG A 126 29.03 2.01 -32.90
CA ARG A 126 28.18 3.08 -32.40
C ARG A 126 26.72 2.86 -32.79
N ALA A 127 26.43 2.50 -34.04
CA ALA A 127 25.08 2.20 -34.49
C ALA A 127 24.46 1.04 -33.69
N GLY A 128 25.25 0.01 -33.32
CA GLY A 128 24.82 -1.07 -32.45
C GLY A 128 24.52 -0.62 -31.03
N VAL A 129 25.36 0.26 -30.46
CA VAL A 129 25.15 0.84 -29.13
C VAL A 129 23.90 1.72 -29.13
N ASP A 130 23.66 2.54 -30.17
CA ASP A 130 22.47 3.36 -30.35
C ASP A 130 21.18 2.54 -30.30
N LEU A 131 21.17 1.40 -30.99
CA LEU A 131 20.01 0.48 -30.96
C LEU A 131 19.81 -0.11 -29.56
N THR A 132 20.90 -0.40 -28.86
CA THR A 132 20.83 -0.94 -27.48
C THR A 132 20.28 0.10 -26.51
N VAL A 133 20.77 1.37 -26.57
CA VAL A 133 20.28 2.49 -25.77
C VAL A 133 18.77 2.73 -26.02
N LYS A 134 18.36 2.75 -27.28
CA LYS A 134 16.93 2.87 -27.63
C LYS A 134 16.09 1.74 -27.08
N GLY A 135 16.57 0.49 -27.24
CA GLY A 135 15.88 -0.70 -26.70
C GLY A 135 15.75 -0.65 -25.17
N PHE A 136 16.78 -0.13 -24.49
CA PHE A 136 16.77 0.05 -23.04
C PHE A 136 15.79 1.13 -22.61
N ALA A 137 15.76 2.28 -23.31
CA ALA A 137 14.81 3.36 -23.07
C ALA A 137 13.35 2.89 -23.28
N ASP A 138 13.09 2.11 -24.32
CA ASP A 138 11.76 1.54 -24.58
C ASP A 138 11.36 0.50 -23.49
N CYS A 139 12.33 -0.24 -22.98
CA CYS A 139 12.10 -1.12 -21.83
C CYS A 139 11.72 -0.30 -20.59
N PHE A 140 12.44 0.75 -20.28
CA PHE A 140 12.15 1.62 -19.13
C PHE A 140 10.74 2.22 -19.21
N LYS A 141 10.33 2.70 -20.38
CA LYS A 141 8.96 3.22 -20.58
C LYS A 141 7.88 2.20 -20.26
N LYS A 142 8.08 0.91 -20.58
CA LYS A 142 7.13 -0.17 -20.25
C LYS A 142 6.96 -0.38 -18.74
N PHE A 143 7.99 -0.04 -17.98
CA PHE A 143 7.97 -0.11 -16.50
C PHE A 143 7.65 1.23 -15.83
N ASN A 144 7.15 2.22 -16.60
CA ASN A 144 6.85 3.57 -16.14
C ASN A 144 8.08 4.27 -15.52
N ILE A 145 9.25 4.02 -16.10
CA ILE A 145 10.46 4.78 -15.82
C ILE A 145 10.60 5.81 -16.94
N GLU A 146 10.56 7.09 -16.57
CA GLU A 146 10.65 8.21 -17.49
C GLU A 146 11.97 8.93 -17.30
N THR A 147 12.57 9.40 -18.41
CA THR A 147 13.81 10.15 -18.41
C THR A 147 13.51 11.63 -18.15
N VAL A 148 14.31 12.26 -17.28
CA VAL A 148 14.30 13.69 -17.02
C VAL A 148 15.56 14.28 -17.65
N ASP A 149 15.38 15.00 -18.78
CA ASP A 149 16.44 15.65 -19.54
C ASP A 149 16.06 17.12 -19.74
N PRO A 150 16.30 17.97 -18.72
CA PRO A 150 15.75 19.34 -18.68
C PRO A 150 16.64 20.36 -19.40
N LEU A 151 17.36 20.00 -20.44
CA LEU A 151 18.21 20.94 -21.16
C LEU A 151 17.39 22.13 -21.73
N GLY A 152 17.75 23.35 -21.31
CA GLY A 152 17.02 24.55 -21.70
C GLY A 152 15.73 24.81 -20.93
N GLU A 153 15.40 24.00 -19.94
CA GLU A 153 14.21 24.16 -19.09
C GLU A 153 14.57 24.92 -17.80
N PRO A 154 13.58 25.54 -17.13
CA PRO A 154 13.79 26.12 -15.80
C PRO A 154 14.24 25.07 -14.78
N PHE A 155 15.12 25.45 -13.87
CA PHE A 155 15.57 24.56 -12.81
C PHE A 155 14.46 24.26 -11.80
N ASP A 156 14.17 22.98 -11.59
CA ASP A 156 13.25 22.49 -10.57
C ASP A 156 14.00 21.70 -9.49
N PRO A 157 14.06 22.18 -8.24
CA PRO A 157 14.73 21.48 -7.14
C PRO A 157 14.16 20.09 -6.81
N GLN A 158 12.94 19.77 -7.25
CA GLN A 158 12.32 18.47 -6.99
C GLN A 158 12.84 17.39 -7.96
N LEU A 159 13.21 17.78 -9.17
CA LEU A 159 13.62 16.88 -10.24
C LEU A 159 15.13 16.97 -10.56
N HIS A 160 15.75 18.10 -10.24
CA HIS A 160 17.09 18.44 -10.66
C HIS A 160 18.01 18.69 -9.46
N GLN A 161 19.28 18.33 -9.63
CA GLN A 161 20.36 18.64 -8.70
C GLN A 161 21.36 19.56 -9.39
N ALA A 162 21.40 20.83 -8.99
CA ALA A 162 22.40 21.78 -9.49
C ALA A 162 23.80 21.44 -8.92
N MET A 163 24.76 21.19 -9.81
CA MET A 163 26.13 20.90 -9.45
C MET A 163 26.99 22.17 -9.45
N SER A 164 26.72 23.09 -10.38
CA SER A 164 27.41 24.40 -10.47
C SER A 164 26.49 25.43 -11.11
N ILE A 165 26.78 26.68 -10.84
CA ILE A 165 26.13 27.84 -11.44
C ILE A 165 27.18 28.52 -12.34
N GLN A 166 26.83 28.78 -13.58
CA GLN A 166 27.68 29.40 -14.57
C GLN A 166 27.00 30.67 -15.11
N GLU A 167 27.80 31.73 -15.26
CA GLU A 167 27.30 32.92 -15.92
C GLU A 167 27.17 32.65 -17.42
N ASN A 168 25.92 32.72 -17.90
CA ASN A 168 25.59 32.58 -19.31
C ASN A 168 24.71 33.78 -19.71
N THR A 169 25.19 34.57 -20.67
CA THR A 169 24.43 35.72 -21.18
C THR A 169 23.38 35.36 -22.23
N GLU A 170 23.42 34.15 -22.72
CA GLU A 170 22.49 33.65 -23.77
C GLU A 170 21.22 32.97 -23.21
N SER A 171 21.25 32.59 -21.92
CA SER A 171 20.15 31.89 -21.27
C SER A 171 19.52 32.73 -20.17
N GLU A 172 18.22 32.57 -19.95
CA GLU A 172 17.55 33.20 -18.80
C GLU A 172 18.12 32.71 -17.47
N PRO A 173 18.17 33.59 -16.43
CA PRO A 173 18.60 33.16 -15.11
C PRO A 173 17.82 31.95 -14.59
N ASN A 174 18.50 31.06 -13.87
CA ASN A 174 17.90 29.86 -13.31
C ASN A 174 17.42 28.82 -14.34
N THR A 175 18.05 28.79 -15.53
CA THR A 175 17.78 27.82 -16.59
C THR A 175 18.90 26.78 -16.65
N VAL A 176 18.55 25.54 -16.98
CA VAL A 176 19.52 24.43 -17.14
C VAL A 176 20.27 24.62 -18.45
N ILE A 177 21.58 24.85 -18.36
CA ILE A 177 22.45 25.05 -19.53
C ILE A 177 23.17 23.77 -19.96
N VAL A 178 23.47 22.87 -19.03
CA VAL A 178 24.06 21.56 -19.31
C VAL A 178 23.46 20.50 -18.44
N VAL A 179 23.17 19.35 -19.02
CA VAL A 179 22.79 18.13 -18.29
C VAL A 179 24.00 17.21 -18.27
N MET A 180 24.63 17.09 -17.10
CA MET A 180 25.81 16.22 -16.91
C MET A 180 25.38 14.75 -16.78
N GLN A 181 24.21 14.51 -16.19
CA GLN A 181 23.65 13.17 -16.01
C GLN A 181 22.12 13.28 -16.01
N LYS A 182 21.49 12.49 -16.84
CA LYS A 182 20.02 12.46 -16.95
C LYS A 182 19.39 11.95 -15.67
N GLY A 183 18.27 12.56 -15.27
CA GLY A 183 17.44 12.10 -14.19
C GLY A 183 16.45 11.04 -14.64
N TYR A 184 15.84 10.34 -13.67
CA TYR A 184 14.80 9.35 -13.93
C TYR A 184 13.73 9.35 -12.86
N THR A 185 12.50 9.15 -13.28
CA THR A 185 11.34 8.97 -12.39
C THR A 185 10.76 7.58 -12.56
N LEU A 186 10.19 7.01 -11.51
CA LEU A 186 9.46 5.75 -11.51
C LEU A 186 8.03 6.02 -11.01
N HIS A 187 7.04 5.80 -11.85
CA HIS A 187 5.64 6.15 -11.55
C HIS A 187 5.47 7.59 -11.04
N GLY A 188 6.20 8.55 -11.62
CA GLY A 188 6.17 9.96 -11.23
C GLY A 188 6.98 10.31 -9.97
N ARG A 189 7.61 9.32 -9.32
CA ARG A 189 8.52 9.57 -8.20
C ARG A 189 9.97 9.59 -8.68
N VAL A 190 10.72 10.60 -8.28
CA VAL A 190 12.15 10.70 -8.60
C VAL A 190 12.92 9.56 -7.94
N ILE A 191 13.58 8.74 -8.75
CA ILE A 191 14.52 7.70 -8.31
C ILE A 191 15.96 8.18 -8.41
N ARG A 192 16.23 9.11 -9.36
CA ARG A 192 17.51 9.80 -9.51
C ARG A 192 17.26 11.20 -10.08
N PRO A 193 17.65 12.27 -9.38
CA PRO A 193 17.57 13.62 -9.94
C PRO A 193 18.54 13.81 -11.12
N ALA A 194 18.21 14.68 -12.06
CA ALA A 194 19.12 15.07 -13.12
C ALA A 194 20.23 15.96 -12.54
N MET A 195 21.50 15.64 -12.81
CA MET A 195 22.63 16.48 -12.42
C MET A 195 22.86 17.54 -13.51
N VAL A 196 22.67 18.80 -13.14
CA VAL A 196 22.63 19.92 -14.09
C VAL A 196 23.56 21.07 -13.69
N MET A 197 23.95 21.86 -14.68
CA MET A 197 24.51 23.18 -14.51
C MET A 197 23.46 24.23 -14.85
N VAL A 198 23.36 25.27 -14.02
CA VAL A 198 22.32 26.29 -14.09
C VAL A 198 22.94 27.65 -14.43
N SER A 199 22.23 28.46 -15.22
CA SER A 199 22.58 29.86 -15.48
C SER A 199 22.35 30.71 -14.24
N LYS A 200 23.20 31.72 -14.07
CA LYS A 200 23.10 32.72 -12.99
C LYS A 200 22.10 33.81 -13.38
#